data_4a997cbbbf02df6f53d27a546294529a
#
_entry.id   4a997cbbbf02df6f53d27a546294529a
#
_cell.length_a   1.000
_cell.length_b   1.000
_cell.length_c   1.000
_cell.angle_alpha   90.00
_cell.angle_beta   90.00
_cell.angle_gamma   90.00
#
_symmetry.space_group_name_H-M   'P 1'
#
loop_
_entity.id
_entity.type
_entity.pdbx_description
1 polymer ?
#
loop_
_entity_poly.entity_id
_entity_poly.type
_entity_poly.pdbx_seq_one_letter_code
_entity_poly.pdbx_strand_id
1 'polypeptide(L)'
;MNKHLLNRREFTARCAAFGLSLPAASAMIAAQATAQVPGSGAQSQPAARTVKLPDSTTVPALGQGAWHLGQGRHPPAVEEDALRTGIALGMTLIDTSGNYGNGRSEQLISRVLAGQRERVYLVSKVEGDQVSGDGIARACAASLARLATDYLDLYLLHWPVSSAQFSAVVAAFEQLRAAGKIRAWGVSNFNVGQMEDLLRVPDGHRCATNQVAYSLNNRRIEKDVLPWCTQHRIPVMAYSPLGGDRHLVVGDRTLAQIGTSHGCSAAAVALAWVIRGGNVIAIPESGSPAHVKENAVAFSVALTPRDLQTLDAAFPGAFGAN
;
A
#
# COMPACT_ATOMS: atom_id res chain seq x y z
N MET A 1 -33.75 -15.83 4.13
CA MET A 1 -34.52 -16.80 4.93
C MET A 1 -34.21 -16.57 6.40
N ASN A 2 -35.15 -15.91 7.13
CA ASN A 2 -34.99 -15.65 8.57
C ASN A 2 -35.13 -16.95 9.35
N LYS A 3 -34.03 -17.40 9.96
CA LYS A 3 -34.10 -18.47 10.97
C LYS A 3 -34.56 -17.82 12.29
N HIS A 4 -35.86 -17.90 12.59
CA HIS A 4 -36.38 -17.58 13.91
C HIS A 4 -35.82 -18.57 14.93
N LEU A 5 -34.94 -18.09 15.80
CA LEU A 5 -34.53 -18.82 16.99
C LEU A 5 -35.75 -18.92 17.91
N LEU A 6 -36.19 -20.13 18.24
CA LEU A 6 -37.28 -20.38 19.16
C LEU A 6 -36.95 -19.80 20.54
N ASN A 7 -37.86 -19.10 21.17
CA ASN A 7 -37.68 -18.62 22.53
C ASN A 7 -37.77 -19.77 23.53
N ARG A 8 -37.33 -19.54 24.76
CA ARG A 8 -37.24 -20.58 25.81
C ARG A 8 -38.54 -21.28 26.11
N ARG A 9 -39.71 -20.60 25.99
CA ARG A 9 -41.04 -21.14 26.21
C ARG A 9 -41.47 -22.08 25.05
N GLU A 10 -41.22 -21.67 23.85
CA GLU A 10 -41.55 -22.48 22.63
C GLU A 10 -40.69 -23.74 22.55
N PHE A 11 -39.40 -23.67 22.95
CA PHE A 11 -38.52 -24.83 23.03
C PHE A 11 -39.01 -25.84 24.07
N THR A 12 -39.33 -25.36 25.29
CA THR A 12 -39.81 -26.22 26.39
C THR A 12 -41.15 -26.89 26.04
N ALA A 13 -42.08 -26.16 25.41
CA ALA A 13 -43.35 -26.71 24.97
C ALA A 13 -43.17 -27.81 23.88
N ARG A 14 -42.22 -27.65 22.96
CA ARG A 14 -41.92 -28.68 21.96
C ARG A 14 -41.27 -29.94 22.58
N CYS A 15 -40.36 -29.75 23.54
CA CYS A 15 -39.75 -30.87 24.29
C CYS A 15 -40.78 -31.69 25.08
N ALA A 16 -41.76 -31.05 25.68
CA ALA A 16 -42.87 -31.73 26.36
C ALA A 16 -43.76 -32.53 25.42
N ALA A 17 -44.00 -32.04 24.22
CA ALA A 17 -44.77 -32.73 23.15
C ALA A 17 -44.08 -34.02 22.65
N PHE A 18 -42.78 -34.17 22.85
CA PHE A 18 -42.00 -35.37 22.50
C PHE A 18 -41.68 -36.27 23.71
N GLY A 19 -42.36 -36.10 24.86
CA GLY A 19 -42.23 -36.98 26.04
C GLY A 19 -40.93 -36.83 26.83
N LEU A 20 -40.18 -35.72 26.65
CA LEU A 20 -38.98 -35.45 27.43
C LEU A 20 -39.34 -34.80 28.80
N SER A 21 -38.82 -35.36 29.90
CA SER A 21 -39.01 -34.81 31.25
C SER A 21 -38.30 -33.48 31.42
N LEU A 22 -38.86 -32.60 32.26
CA LEU A 22 -38.29 -31.28 32.61
C LEU A 22 -36.79 -31.29 33.01
N PRO A 23 -36.26 -32.28 33.73
CA PRO A 23 -34.81 -32.37 34.03
C PRO A 23 -33.97 -32.62 32.80
N ALA A 24 -34.43 -33.43 31.85
CA ALA A 24 -33.70 -33.70 30.60
C ALA A 24 -33.69 -32.51 29.65
N ALA A 25 -34.77 -31.74 29.59
CA ALA A 25 -34.83 -30.50 28.80
C ALA A 25 -33.89 -29.41 29.38
N SER A 26 -33.78 -29.31 30.70
CA SER A 26 -32.86 -28.41 31.38
C SER A 26 -31.40 -28.80 31.20
N ALA A 27 -31.09 -30.11 31.19
CA ALA A 27 -29.72 -30.59 30.90
C ALA A 27 -29.31 -30.32 29.47
N MET A 28 -30.22 -30.44 28.47
CA MET A 28 -29.96 -30.08 27.09
C MET A 28 -29.74 -28.57 26.87
N ILE A 29 -30.47 -27.72 27.62
CA ILE A 29 -30.25 -26.27 27.58
C ILE A 29 -28.92 -25.91 28.23
N ALA A 30 -28.52 -26.56 29.33
CA ALA A 30 -27.21 -26.38 29.94
C ALA A 30 -26.07 -26.87 29.04
N ALA A 31 -26.24 -28.01 28.36
CA ALA A 31 -25.26 -28.54 27.39
C ALA A 31 -25.08 -27.63 26.16
N GLN A 32 -26.13 -26.94 25.71
CA GLN A 32 -26.01 -25.95 24.62
C GLN A 32 -25.40 -24.61 25.09
N ALA A 33 -25.56 -24.25 26.38
CA ALA A 33 -24.94 -23.04 26.94
C ALA A 33 -23.45 -23.23 27.26
N THR A 34 -22.99 -24.50 27.40
CA THR A 34 -21.57 -24.83 27.62
C THR A 34 -20.85 -25.32 26.36
N ALA A 35 -21.56 -25.49 25.23
CA ALA A 35 -20.90 -25.51 23.93
C ALA A 35 -20.40 -24.09 23.64
N GLN A 36 -19.30 -23.69 24.30
CA GLN A 36 -18.44 -22.63 23.85
C GLN A 36 -18.14 -22.94 22.38
N VAL A 37 -18.68 -22.12 21.47
CA VAL A 37 -18.08 -21.91 20.17
C VAL A 37 -16.59 -21.76 20.48
N PRO A 38 -15.68 -22.60 19.94
CA PRO A 38 -14.27 -22.34 20.04
C PRO A 38 -14.14 -20.89 19.61
N GLY A 39 -13.68 -20.03 20.53
CA GLY A 39 -13.55 -18.62 20.27
C GLY A 39 -12.92 -18.53 18.88
N SER A 40 -13.48 -17.72 18.02
CA SER A 40 -12.77 -17.21 16.88
C SER A 40 -11.47 -16.68 17.48
N GLY A 41 -10.46 -17.54 17.51
CA GLY A 41 -9.13 -17.12 17.86
C GLY A 41 -8.92 -15.94 16.96
N ALA A 42 -8.75 -14.76 17.53
CA ALA A 42 -8.27 -13.63 16.79
C ALA A 42 -7.02 -14.19 16.09
N GLN A 43 -7.18 -14.60 14.83
CA GLN A 43 -6.04 -14.98 14.02
C GLN A 43 -5.17 -13.76 14.08
N SER A 44 -4.07 -13.85 14.82
CA SER A 44 -3.06 -12.81 14.87
C SER A 44 -2.73 -12.56 13.41
N GLN A 45 -3.16 -11.40 12.90
CA GLN A 45 -2.82 -11.02 11.53
C GLN A 45 -1.31 -11.18 11.43
N PRO A 46 -0.79 -11.89 10.42
CA PRO A 46 0.65 -12.03 10.26
C PRO A 46 1.25 -10.63 10.27
N ALA A 47 2.31 -10.45 11.04
CA ALA A 47 2.96 -9.14 11.17
C ALA A 47 3.22 -8.57 9.77
N ALA A 48 2.71 -7.39 9.50
CA ALA A 48 2.84 -6.74 8.20
C ALA A 48 4.33 -6.66 7.84
N ARG A 49 4.70 -7.13 6.64
CA ARG A 49 6.06 -6.97 6.13
C ARG A 49 6.39 -5.48 6.09
N THR A 50 7.57 -5.11 6.55
CA THR A 50 7.99 -3.71 6.64
C THR A 50 9.28 -3.47 5.89
N VAL A 51 9.51 -2.22 5.50
CA VAL A 51 10.74 -1.74 4.88
C VAL A 51 11.32 -0.62 5.75
N LYS A 52 12.62 -0.66 5.98
CA LYS A 52 13.34 0.36 6.73
C LYS A 52 13.91 1.40 5.78
N LEU A 53 13.60 2.68 6.02
CA LEU A 53 14.14 3.82 5.29
C LEU A 53 15.53 4.20 5.82
N PRO A 54 16.33 5.00 5.07
CA PRO A 54 17.68 5.42 5.48
C PRO A 54 17.74 6.14 6.83
N ASP A 55 16.71 6.88 7.20
CA ASP A 55 16.57 7.57 8.49
C ASP A 55 16.16 6.66 9.66
N SER A 56 16.09 5.35 9.41
CA SER A 56 15.62 4.31 10.33
C SER A 56 14.11 4.25 10.57
N THR A 57 13.32 5.10 9.93
CA THR A 57 11.86 4.97 9.91
C THR A 57 11.45 3.65 9.28
N THR A 58 10.46 2.98 9.87
CA THR A 58 9.91 1.72 9.35
C THR A 58 8.52 1.97 8.79
N VAL A 59 8.30 1.56 7.54
CA VAL A 59 7.02 1.69 6.85
C VAL A 59 6.51 0.33 6.37
N PRO A 60 5.20 0.14 6.17
CA PRO A 60 4.70 -1.12 5.60
C PRO A 60 5.24 -1.32 4.18
N ALA A 61 5.57 -2.57 3.83
CA ALA A 61 5.99 -2.94 2.48
C ALA A 61 4.85 -2.82 1.43
N LEU A 62 3.61 -2.65 1.88
CA LEU A 62 2.43 -2.45 1.04
C LEU A 62 1.71 -1.20 1.51
N GLY A 63 1.63 -0.20 0.65
CA GLY A 63 0.90 1.05 0.85
C GLY A 63 -0.31 1.15 -0.08
N GLN A 64 -0.83 2.35 -0.27
CA GLN A 64 -1.99 2.66 -1.10
C GLN A 64 -1.66 3.83 -2.03
N GLY A 65 -1.72 3.63 -3.35
CA GLY A 65 -1.64 4.68 -4.34
C GLY A 65 -2.99 5.39 -4.52
N ALA A 66 -2.96 6.65 -4.96
CA ALA A 66 -4.17 7.47 -5.08
C ALA A 66 -4.24 8.27 -6.40
N TRP A 67 -3.57 7.80 -7.46
CA TRP A 67 -3.47 8.55 -8.72
C TRP A 67 -4.84 8.96 -9.30
N HIS A 68 -5.82 8.05 -9.30
CA HIS A 68 -7.14 8.31 -9.87
C HIS A 68 -8.24 8.57 -8.82
N LEU A 69 -7.92 8.54 -7.52
CA LEU A 69 -8.89 8.81 -6.47
C LEU A 69 -9.31 10.28 -6.50
N GLY A 70 -10.56 10.55 -6.17
CA GLY A 70 -11.15 11.88 -6.24
C GLY A 70 -11.49 12.35 -7.66
N GLN A 71 -11.44 11.45 -8.66
CA GLN A 71 -11.65 11.79 -10.07
C GLN A 71 -12.93 11.20 -10.67
N GLY A 72 -13.81 10.66 -9.82
CA GLY A 72 -15.16 10.21 -10.23
C GLY A 72 -15.20 8.78 -10.79
N ARG A 73 -14.14 7.97 -10.62
CA ARG A 73 -14.17 6.53 -10.98
C ARG A 73 -15.12 5.75 -10.06
N HIS A 74 -15.22 6.17 -8.80
CA HIS A 74 -16.16 5.66 -7.79
C HIS A 74 -16.78 6.83 -7.03
N PRO A 75 -17.89 6.63 -6.32
CA PRO A 75 -18.41 7.63 -5.38
C PRO A 75 -17.35 7.97 -4.31
N PRO A 76 -17.16 9.25 -3.94
CA PRO A 76 -16.10 9.63 -2.99
C PRO A 76 -16.13 8.87 -1.67
N ALA A 77 -17.32 8.59 -1.12
CA ALA A 77 -17.46 7.84 0.12
C ALA A 77 -16.93 6.40 0.00
N VAL A 78 -17.03 5.77 -1.19
CA VAL A 78 -16.50 4.42 -1.44
C VAL A 78 -14.98 4.46 -1.52
N GLU A 79 -14.40 5.48 -2.18
CA GLU A 79 -12.94 5.66 -2.25
C GLU A 79 -12.34 5.97 -0.87
N GLU A 80 -13.03 6.78 -0.04
CA GLU A 80 -12.64 7.03 1.35
C GLU A 80 -12.69 5.75 2.20
N ASP A 81 -13.74 4.92 2.04
CA ASP A 81 -13.85 3.64 2.74
C ASP A 81 -12.76 2.66 2.29
N ALA A 82 -12.39 2.66 1.02
CA ALA A 82 -11.27 1.88 0.51
C ALA A 82 -9.95 2.24 1.22
N LEU A 83 -9.61 3.55 1.30
CA LEU A 83 -8.41 4.00 2.00
C LEU A 83 -8.45 3.68 3.50
N ARG A 84 -9.60 3.89 4.19
CA ARG A 84 -9.77 3.54 5.62
C ARG A 84 -9.63 2.04 5.84
N THR A 85 -10.18 1.22 4.94
CA THR A 85 -10.03 -0.24 4.95
C THR A 85 -8.55 -0.64 4.87
N GLY A 86 -7.79 -0.02 3.96
CA GLY A 86 -6.35 -0.27 3.84
C GLY A 86 -5.58 0.11 5.10
N ILE A 87 -5.86 1.28 5.69
CA ILE A 87 -5.24 1.69 6.96
C ILE A 87 -5.53 0.66 8.07
N ALA A 88 -6.77 0.19 8.17
CA ALA A 88 -7.16 -0.81 9.17
C ALA A 88 -6.47 -2.16 8.97
N LEU A 89 -6.09 -2.50 7.73
CA LEU A 89 -5.38 -3.73 7.36
C LEU A 89 -3.83 -3.59 7.38
N GLY A 90 -3.30 -2.45 7.84
CA GLY A 90 -1.86 -2.21 7.95
C GLY A 90 -1.21 -1.56 6.73
N MET A 91 -1.95 -1.22 5.67
CA MET A 91 -1.47 -0.46 4.51
C MET A 91 -1.48 1.05 4.85
N THR A 92 -0.71 1.44 5.87
CA THR A 92 -0.76 2.78 6.48
C THR A 92 0.04 3.83 5.70
N LEU A 93 0.79 3.45 4.65
CA LEU A 93 1.42 4.40 3.74
C LEU A 93 0.43 4.78 2.64
N ILE A 94 0.18 6.07 2.45
CA ILE A 94 -0.68 6.62 1.37
C ILE A 94 0.16 7.52 0.48
N ASP A 95 0.20 7.21 -0.82
CA ASP A 95 0.92 7.96 -1.84
C ASP A 95 -0.04 8.75 -2.72
N THR A 96 0.17 10.06 -2.79
CA THR A 96 -0.57 10.99 -3.66
C THR A 96 0.37 11.97 -4.35
N SER A 97 -0.17 12.98 -5.03
CA SER A 97 0.54 14.11 -5.62
C SER A 97 -0.39 15.32 -5.79
N GLY A 98 0.18 16.50 -5.76
CA GLY A 98 -0.54 17.76 -6.00
C GLY A 98 -1.19 17.85 -7.38
N ASN A 99 -0.67 17.13 -8.40
CA ASN A 99 -1.23 17.11 -9.75
C ASN A 99 -2.30 16.03 -9.94
N TYR A 100 -2.48 15.07 -9.04
CA TYR A 100 -3.47 14.01 -9.16
C TYR A 100 -4.90 14.60 -9.11
N GLY A 101 -5.56 14.56 -10.27
CA GLY A 101 -6.87 15.19 -10.44
C GLY A 101 -6.88 16.70 -10.11
N ASN A 102 -5.76 17.42 -10.32
CA ASN A 102 -5.59 18.82 -9.93
C ASN A 102 -5.85 19.04 -8.42
N GLY A 103 -5.25 18.19 -7.58
CA GLY A 103 -5.35 18.25 -6.12
C GLY A 103 -6.58 17.57 -5.52
N ARG A 104 -7.51 17.04 -6.33
CA ARG A 104 -8.72 16.36 -5.82
C ARG A 104 -8.37 15.08 -5.05
N SER A 105 -7.31 14.37 -5.43
CA SER A 105 -6.81 13.22 -4.67
C SER A 105 -6.39 13.64 -3.25
N GLU A 106 -5.61 14.71 -3.11
CA GLU A 106 -5.22 15.24 -1.80
C GLU A 106 -6.42 15.69 -0.97
N GLN A 107 -7.42 16.36 -1.59
CA GLN A 107 -8.67 16.77 -0.91
C GLN A 107 -9.51 15.57 -0.44
N LEU A 108 -9.56 14.47 -1.19
CA LEU A 108 -10.21 13.24 -0.76
C LEU A 108 -9.47 12.63 0.43
N ILE A 109 -8.15 12.54 0.36
CA ILE A 109 -7.31 11.99 1.42
C ILE A 109 -7.44 12.80 2.71
N SER A 110 -7.58 14.13 2.65
CA SER A 110 -7.75 14.97 3.85
C SER A 110 -8.92 14.51 4.72
N ARG A 111 -10.04 14.08 4.11
CA ARG A 111 -11.21 13.56 4.83
C ARG A 111 -10.95 12.18 5.47
N VAL A 112 -10.05 11.40 4.87
CA VAL A 112 -9.59 10.12 5.44
C VAL A 112 -8.66 10.35 6.62
N LEU A 113 -7.80 11.37 6.57
CA LEU A 113 -6.83 11.69 7.61
C LEU A 113 -7.45 12.28 8.88
N ALA A 114 -8.66 12.84 8.78
CA ALA A 114 -9.34 13.46 9.92
C ALA A 114 -9.43 12.52 11.13
N GLY A 115 -8.82 12.94 12.25
CA GLY A 115 -8.77 12.18 13.50
C GLY A 115 -7.80 10.98 13.53
N GLN A 116 -7.00 10.76 12.46
CA GLN A 116 -6.04 9.65 12.40
C GLN A 116 -4.73 9.95 11.63
N ARG A 117 -4.37 11.24 11.48
CA ARG A 117 -3.16 11.67 10.73
C ARG A 117 -1.89 10.94 11.17
N GLU A 118 -1.69 10.75 12.46
CA GLU A 118 -0.51 10.11 13.05
C GLU A 118 -0.38 8.62 12.69
N ARG A 119 -1.47 7.97 12.25
CA ARG A 119 -1.48 6.56 11.86
C ARG A 119 -1.03 6.36 10.41
N VAL A 120 -0.88 7.43 9.66
CA VAL A 120 -0.61 7.40 8.22
C VAL A 120 0.76 7.97 7.92
N TYR A 121 1.57 7.20 7.18
CA TYR A 121 2.78 7.68 6.52
C TYR A 121 2.38 8.29 5.17
N LEU A 122 2.31 9.62 5.12
CA LEU A 122 1.74 10.37 4.01
C LEU A 122 2.82 10.83 3.05
N VAL A 123 2.66 10.47 1.77
CA VAL A 123 3.57 10.82 0.68
C VAL A 123 2.86 11.72 -0.32
N SER A 124 3.49 12.84 -0.69
CA SER A 124 3.07 13.65 -1.84
C SER A 124 4.28 14.05 -2.70
N LYS A 125 4.05 14.76 -3.81
CA LYS A 125 5.09 15.02 -4.81
C LYS A 125 5.02 16.45 -5.34
N VAL A 126 6.18 16.98 -5.74
CA VAL A 126 6.33 18.22 -6.51
C VAL A 126 6.72 17.92 -7.94
N GLU A 127 6.14 18.66 -8.90
CA GLU A 127 6.44 18.51 -10.31
C GLU A 127 7.75 19.21 -10.69
N GLY A 128 8.43 18.69 -11.73
CA GLY A 128 9.72 19.21 -12.18
C GLY A 128 9.69 20.67 -12.68
N ASP A 129 8.56 21.15 -13.19
CA ASP A 129 8.37 22.54 -13.61
C ASP A 129 8.25 23.54 -12.43
N GLN A 130 8.05 23.02 -11.23
CA GLN A 130 7.88 23.81 -9.99
C GLN A 130 9.18 23.94 -9.16
N VAL A 131 10.34 23.47 -9.66
CA VAL A 131 11.57 23.43 -8.87
C VAL A 131 12.36 24.75 -8.86
N SER A 132 11.96 25.77 -9.62
CA SER A 132 12.65 27.07 -9.69
C SER A 132 12.28 28.00 -8.53
N GLY A 133 13.27 28.73 -8.00
CA GLY A 133 13.08 29.69 -6.92
C GLY A 133 12.45 29.05 -5.67
N ASP A 134 11.36 29.63 -5.18
CA ASP A 134 10.57 29.12 -4.05
C ASP A 134 9.42 28.16 -4.46
N GLY A 135 9.42 27.67 -5.70
CA GLY A 135 8.36 26.83 -6.26
C GLY A 135 8.10 25.55 -5.48
N ILE A 136 9.17 24.85 -5.04
CA ILE A 136 9.04 23.65 -4.18
C ILE A 136 8.31 23.98 -2.87
N ALA A 137 8.67 25.11 -2.24
CA ALA A 137 8.04 25.52 -0.99
C ALA A 137 6.57 25.89 -1.18
N ARG A 138 6.23 26.61 -2.25
CA ARG A 138 4.83 26.92 -2.59
C ARG A 138 4.02 25.67 -2.92
N ALA A 139 4.57 24.74 -3.69
CA ALA A 139 3.90 23.49 -4.02
C ALA A 139 3.64 22.65 -2.76
N CYS A 140 4.63 22.54 -1.87
CA CYS A 140 4.47 21.86 -0.58
C CYS A 140 3.39 22.53 0.28
N ALA A 141 3.38 23.85 0.42
CA ALA A 141 2.37 24.59 1.17
C ALA A 141 0.96 24.37 0.60
N ALA A 142 0.84 24.35 -0.73
CA ALA A 142 -0.44 24.06 -1.41
C ALA A 142 -0.93 22.62 -1.15
N SER A 143 -0.03 21.63 -1.17
CA SER A 143 -0.34 20.23 -0.83
C SER A 143 -0.78 20.09 0.63
N LEU A 144 -0.05 20.69 1.57
CA LEU A 144 -0.39 20.69 3.00
C LEU A 144 -1.79 21.31 3.25
N ALA A 145 -2.11 22.40 2.57
CA ALA A 145 -3.42 23.04 2.66
C ALA A 145 -4.54 22.12 2.15
N ARG A 146 -4.36 21.46 0.99
CA ARG A 146 -5.36 20.50 0.46
C ARG A 146 -5.53 19.26 1.30
N LEU A 147 -4.44 18.77 1.89
CA LEU A 147 -4.41 17.60 2.78
C LEU A 147 -4.87 17.92 4.21
N ALA A 148 -5.06 19.21 4.55
CA ALA A 148 -5.42 19.69 5.88
C ALA A 148 -4.50 19.13 6.98
N THR A 149 -3.18 19.22 6.75
CA THR A 149 -2.12 18.75 7.67
C THR A 149 -0.95 19.72 7.70
N ASP A 150 -0.19 19.72 8.79
CA ASP A 150 0.97 20.60 8.97
C ASP A 150 2.26 20.03 8.39
N TYR A 151 2.31 18.73 8.09
CA TYR A 151 3.48 18.04 7.59
C TYR A 151 3.16 16.87 6.67
N LEU A 152 4.13 16.52 5.79
CA LEU A 152 4.22 15.28 5.05
C LEU A 152 5.27 14.37 5.68
N ASP A 153 5.08 13.08 5.66
CA ASP A 153 6.12 12.14 6.10
C ASP A 153 7.22 12.02 5.03
N LEU A 154 6.82 12.06 3.74
CA LEU A 154 7.75 11.98 2.63
C LEU A 154 7.28 12.90 1.49
N TYR A 155 8.21 13.69 0.93
CA TYR A 155 7.95 14.54 -0.22
C TYR A 155 8.90 14.23 -1.36
N LEU A 156 8.37 13.94 -2.55
CA LEU A 156 9.15 13.45 -3.68
C LEU A 156 9.27 14.49 -4.79
N LEU A 157 10.44 14.55 -5.44
CA LEU A 157 10.52 15.10 -6.79
C LEU A 157 9.89 14.08 -7.76
N HIS A 158 8.79 14.44 -8.41
CA HIS A 158 7.96 13.51 -9.18
C HIS A 158 8.64 12.99 -10.45
N TRP A 159 9.41 13.85 -11.13
CA TRP A 159 10.16 13.52 -12.33
C TRP A 159 11.56 14.11 -12.27
N PRO A 160 12.55 13.49 -12.91
CA PRO A 160 13.90 14.03 -12.99
C PRO A 160 13.91 15.40 -13.66
N VAL A 161 14.74 16.28 -13.11
CA VAL A 161 15.12 17.56 -13.70
C VAL A 161 16.57 17.49 -14.15
N SER A 162 17.12 18.58 -14.72
CA SER A 162 18.55 18.64 -15.04
C SER A 162 19.40 18.44 -13.76
N SER A 163 20.47 17.66 -13.83
CA SER A 163 21.38 17.44 -12.71
C SER A 163 22.00 18.75 -12.16
N ALA A 164 22.12 19.79 -12.99
CA ALA A 164 22.53 21.13 -12.58
C ALA A 164 21.57 21.74 -11.51
N GLN A 165 20.33 21.28 -11.42
CA GLN A 165 19.32 21.75 -10.46
C GLN A 165 19.31 20.94 -9.17
N PHE A 166 19.98 19.78 -9.09
CA PHE A 166 19.88 18.87 -7.94
C PHE A 166 20.31 19.54 -6.63
N SER A 167 21.38 20.34 -6.64
CA SER A 167 21.82 21.07 -5.44
C SER A 167 20.73 22.01 -4.91
N ALA A 168 20.05 22.74 -5.80
CA ALA A 168 18.97 23.66 -5.43
C ALA A 168 17.71 22.88 -4.94
N VAL A 169 17.37 21.78 -5.59
CA VAL A 169 16.26 20.92 -5.19
C VAL A 169 16.49 20.33 -3.80
N VAL A 170 17.67 19.75 -3.56
CA VAL A 170 18.03 19.17 -2.26
C VAL A 170 18.03 20.25 -1.18
N ALA A 171 18.62 21.42 -1.43
CA ALA A 171 18.61 22.54 -0.48
C ALA A 171 17.17 22.97 -0.11
N ALA A 172 16.26 23.04 -1.09
CA ALA A 172 14.85 23.36 -0.83
C ALA A 172 14.13 22.28 0.00
N PHE A 173 14.37 21.00 -0.25
CA PHE A 173 13.85 19.92 0.57
C PHE A 173 14.39 19.95 2.00
N GLU A 174 15.70 20.20 2.18
CA GLU A 174 16.29 20.31 3.51
C GLU A 174 15.77 21.54 4.28
N GLN A 175 15.47 22.66 3.60
CA GLN A 175 14.78 23.79 4.22
C GLN A 175 13.38 23.43 4.69
N LEU A 176 12.59 22.72 3.88
CA LEU A 176 11.28 22.23 4.26
C LEU A 176 11.35 21.24 5.44
N ARG A 177 12.36 20.38 5.45
CA ARG A 177 12.61 19.44 6.55
C ARG A 177 12.98 20.17 7.84
N ALA A 178 13.87 21.13 7.78
CA ALA A 178 14.26 21.97 8.91
C ALA A 178 13.07 22.79 9.46
N ALA A 179 12.14 23.21 8.57
CA ALA A 179 10.90 23.91 8.95
C ALA A 179 9.80 22.96 9.45
N GLY A 180 10.04 21.65 9.52
CA GLY A 180 9.07 20.64 9.96
C GLY A 180 7.90 20.42 9.00
N LYS A 181 8.00 20.89 7.75
CA LYS A 181 6.95 20.73 6.73
C LYS A 181 6.98 19.35 6.06
N ILE A 182 8.15 18.75 6.03
CA ILE A 182 8.36 17.36 5.60
C ILE A 182 9.28 16.66 6.60
N ARG A 183 9.15 15.35 6.77
CA ARG A 183 10.05 14.55 7.62
C ARG A 183 11.22 13.98 6.82
N ALA A 184 10.94 13.52 5.60
CA ALA A 184 11.92 13.00 4.67
C ALA A 184 11.59 13.47 3.24
N TRP A 185 12.56 13.31 2.34
CA TRP A 185 12.37 13.56 0.92
C TRP A 185 13.00 12.44 0.08
N GLY A 186 12.58 12.33 -1.15
CA GLY A 186 13.11 11.38 -2.12
C GLY A 186 12.83 11.83 -3.55
N VAL A 187 13.03 10.90 -4.48
CA VAL A 187 12.85 11.15 -5.91
C VAL A 187 11.96 10.10 -6.56
N SER A 188 11.56 10.36 -7.80
CA SER A 188 10.80 9.42 -8.60
C SER A 188 11.33 9.39 -10.04
N ASN A 189 11.36 8.18 -10.62
CA ASN A 189 11.76 7.93 -12.01
C ASN A 189 13.24 8.22 -12.33
N PHE A 190 14.12 8.21 -11.33
CA PHE A 190 15.54 8.39 -11.53
C PHE A 190 16.22 7.09 -12.00
N ASN A 191 17.07 7.18 -13.00
CA ASN A 191 18.00 6.12 -13.38
C ASN A 191 19.26 6.15 -12.46
N VAL A 192 20.15 5.15 -12.62
CA VAL A 192 21.36 5.03 -11.78
C VAL A 192 22.25 6.26 -11.88
N GLY A 193 22.52 6.77 -13.08
CA GLY A 193 23.38 7.95 -13.26
C GLY A 193 22.81 9.19 -12.56
N GLN A 194 21.50 9.40 -12.62
CA GLN A 194 20.82 10.50 -11.93
C GLN A 194 20.86 10.33 -10.39
N MET A 195 20.75 9.10 -9.90
CA MET A 195 20.91 8.81 -8.48
C MET A 195 22.36 9.09 -8.01
N GLU A 196 23.36 8.69 -8.79
CA GLU A 196 24.75 8.97 -8.50
C GLU A 196 25.03 10.47 -8.47
N ASP A 197 24.53 11.24 -9.45
CA ASP A 197 24.65 12.69 -9.48
C ASP A 197 23.96 13.34 -8.27
N LEU A 198 22.78 12.85 -7.89
CA LEU A 198 22.07 13.31 -6.70
C LEU A 198 22.87 13.06 -5.42
N LEU A 199 23.50 11.90 -5.27
CA LEU A 199 24.28 11.61 -4.06
C LEU A 199 25.59 12.42 -3.94
N ARG A 200 26.06 13.03 -5.05
CA ARG A 200 27.24 13.89 -5.04
C ARG A 200 26.97 15.31 -4.53
N VAL A 201 25.72 15.78 -4.56
CA VAL A 201 25.41 17.13 -4.04
C VAL A 201 25.32 17.10 -2.51
N PRO A 202 25.56 18.24 -1.82
CA PRO A 202 25.40 18.35 -0.37
C PRO A 202 24.03 17.81 0.07
N ASP A 203 24.02 17.02 1.15
CA ASP A 203 22.83 16.37 1.71
C ASP A 203 22.10 15.37 0.78
N GLY A 204 22.55 15.15 -0.45
CA GLY A 204 21.97 14.20 -1.40
C GLY A 204 21.83 12.77 -0.85
N HIS A 205 22.76 12.36 0.03
CA HIS A 205 22.75 11.08 0.74
C HIS A 205 21.53 10.86 1.64
N ARG A 206 20.73 11.90 1.93
CA ARG A 206 19.49 11.83 2.72
C ARG A 206 18.28 11.39 1.89
N CYS A 207 18.43 11.15 0.58
CA CYS A 207 17.36 10.64 -0.27
C CYS A 207 16.77 9.34 0.30
N ALA A 208 15.50 9.37 0.68
CA ALA A 208 14.84 8.27 1.40
C ALA A 208 14.37 7.13 0.49
N THR A 209 14.07 7.42 -0.78
CA THR A 209 13.55 6.42 -1.74
C THR A 209 13.67 6.93 -3.17
N ASN A 210 13.68 6.00 -4.13
CA ASN A 210 13.39 6.26 -5.54
C ASN A 210 12.08 5.56 -5.90
N GLN A 211 11.03 6.32 -6.22
CA GLN A 211 9.74 5.76 -6.63
C GLN A 211 9.74 5.51 -8.14
N VAL A 212 9.59 4.24 -8.56
CA VAL A 212 9.66 3.82 -9.96
C VAL A 212 8.61 2.78 -10.32
N ALA A 213 8.29 2.63 -11.61
CA ALA A 213 7.41 1.57 -12.08
C ALA A 213 8.05 0.19 -11.88
N TYR A 214 7.35 -0.71 -11.15
CA TYR A 214 7.81 -2.08 -10.98
C TYR A 214 6.64 -3.04 -10.77
N SER A 215 6.59 -4.08 -11.59
CA SER A 215 5.57 -5.13 -11.58
C SER A 215 6.09 -6.35 -12.34
N LEU A 216 5.34 -7.45 -12.31
CA LEU A 216 5.69 -8.67 -13.05
C LEU A 216 5.89 -8.42 -14.56
N ASN A 217 5.07 -7.56 -15.18
CA ASN A 217 5.18 -7.22 -16.59
C ASN A 217 6.04 -5.97 -16.88
N ASN A 218 6.63 -5.35 -15.86
CA ASN A 218 7.60 -4.26 -15.99
C ASN A 218 8.75 -4.45 -15.00
N ARG A 219 9.72 -5.27 -15.39
CA ARG A 219 10.87 -5.69 -14.57
C ARG A 219 12.18 -4.96 -14.94
N ARG A 220 12.10 -3.89 -15.73
CA ARG A 220 13.30 -3.19 -16.26
C ARG A 220 14.27 -2.73 -15.18
N ILE A 221 13.78 -2.32 -14.02
CA ILE A 221 14.62 -1.85 -12.92
C ILE A 221 15.48 -2.95 -12.28
N GLU A 222 15.17 -4.23 -12.53
CA GLU A 222 15.96 -5.36 -12.01
C GLU A 222 17.36 -5.41 -12.63
N LYS A 223 17.54 -4.77 -13.80
CA LYS A 223 18.83 -4.74 -14.51
C LYS A 223 19.86 -3.86 -13.78
N ASP A 224 19.44 -2.72 -13.24
CA ASP A 224 20.35 -1.69 -12.74
C ASP A 224 19.82 -0.95 -11.51
N VAL A 225 18.66 -0.31 -11.59
CA VAL A 225 18.14 0.58 -10.52
C VAL A 225 17.90 -0.17 -9.22
N LEU A 226 17.24 -1.33 -9.27
CA LEU A 226 16.89 -2.10 -8.06
C LEU A 226 18.14 -2.64 -7.34
N PRO A 227 19.12 -3.30 -8.01
CA PRO A 227 20.35 -3.72 -7.36
C PRO A 227 21.18 -2.53 -6.84
N TRP A 228 21.27 -1.42 -7.61
CA TRP A 228 21.96 -0.22 -7.17
C TRP A 228 21.33 0.37 -5.91
N CYS A 229 20.01 0.55 -5.90
CA CYS A 229 19.27 1.03 -4.74
C CYS A 229 19.46 0.13 -3.51
N THR A 230 19.45 -1.20 -3.72
CA THR A 230 19.69 -2.17 -2.64
C THR A 230 21.08 -2.00 -2.04
N GLN A 231 22.11 -1.87 -2.88
CA GLN A 231 23.49 -1.66 -2.45
C GLN A 231 23.65 -0.36 -1.62
N HIS A 232 22.94 0.68 -2.01
CA HIS A 232 22.99 1.99 -1.33
C HIS A 232 21.99 2.10 -0.16
N ARG A 233 21.25 1.03 0.15
CA ARG A 233 20.23 1.00 1.22
C ARG A 233 19.13 2.08 1.03
N ILE A 234 18.82 2.41 -0.21
CA ILE A 234 17.73 3.29 -0.60
C ILE A 234 16.59 2.40 -1.10
N PRO A 235 15.51 2.16 -0.35
CA PRO A 235 14.42 1.31 -0.80
C PRO A 235 13.73 1.89 -2.02
N VAL A 236 13.21 0.99 -2.87
CA VAL A 236 12.39 1.35 -4.03
C VAL A 236 10.92 1.42 -3.61
N MET A 237 10.22 2.48 -4.03
CA MET A 237 8.76 2.53 -3.96
C MET A 237 8.18 2.20 -5.33
N ALA A 238 7.47 1.07 -5.43
CA ALA A 238 6.96 0.52 -6.68
C ALA A 238 5.56 1.06 -6.98
N TYR A 239 5.45 1.99 -7.94
CA TYR A 239 4.13 2.37 -8.47
C TYR A 239 3.68 1.42 -9.58
N SER A 240 2.37 1.37 -9.86
CA SER A 240 1.74 0.42 -10.79
C SER A 240 2.16 -1.05 -10.55
N PRO A 241 2.16 -1.56 -9.31
CA PRO A 241 2.71 -2.87 -8.99
C PRO A 241 1.86 -4.04 -9.55
N LEU A 242 0.64 -3.77 -9.98
CA LEU A 242 -0.25 -4.72 -10.68
C LEU A 242 -0.24 -4.53 -12.21
N GLY A 243 0.71 -3.75 -12.74
CA GLY A 243 0.74 -3.29 -14.12
C GLY A 243 0.00 -1.96 -14.29
N GLY A 244 0.25 -1.26 -15.39
CA GLY A 244 -0.47 0.00 -15.70
C GLY A 244 -1.88 -0.29 -16.22
N ASP A 245 -2.74 0.75 -16.30
CA ASP A 245 -4.16 0.69 -16.69
C ASP A 245 -4.49 -0.17 -17.92
N ARG A 246 -3.56 -0.29 -18.87
CA ARG A 246 -3.74 -1.05 -20.11
C ARG A 246 -3.18 -2.48 -20.07
N HIS A 247 -2.46 -2.84 -19.01
CA HIS A 247 -1.70 -4.10 -18.93
C HIS A 247 -1.73 -4.69 -17.51
N LEU A 248 -2.92 -4.74 -16.91
CA LEU A 248 -3.09 -5.35 -15.59
C LEU A 248 -2.76 -6.84 -15.64
N VAL A 249 -1.94 -7.31 -14.70
CA VAL A 249 -1.54 -8.73 -14.59
C VAL A 249 -2.59 -9.59 -13.87
N VAL A 250 -3.57 -8.99 -13.22
CA VAL A 250 -4.56 -9.71 -12.38
C VAL A 250 -5.43 -10.73 -13.14
N GLY A 251 -5.54 -10.60 -14.48
CA GLY A 251 -6.23 -11.55 -15.34
C GLY A 251 -5.38 -12.74 -15.80
N ASP A 252 -4.10 -12.82 -15.41
CA ASP A 252 -3.19 -13.87 -15.86
C ASP A 252 -3.52 -15.23 -15.21
N ARG A 253 -3.51 -16.30 -16.02
CA ARG A 253 -3.86 -17.66 -15.57
C ARG A 253 -2.85 -18.24 -14.59
N THR A 254 -1.56 -17.93 -14.78
CA THR A 254 -0.48 -18.41 -13.89
C THR A 254 -0.65 -17.82 -12.50
N LEU A 255 -0.93 -16.51 -12.42
CA LEU A 255 -1.22 -15.83 -11.16
C LEU A 255 -2.47 -16.41 -10.48
N ALA A 256 -3.53 -16.67 -11.24
CA ALA A 256 -4.75 -17.27 -10.70
C ALA A 256 -4.53 -18.68 -10.15
N GLN A 257 -3.72 -19.52 -10.84
CA GLN A 257 -3.37 -20.86 -10.38
C GLN A 257 -2.54 -20.84 -9.09
N ILE A 258 -1.52 -19.97 -9.02
CA ILE A 258 -0.72 -19.79 -7.80
C ILE A 258 -1.62 -19.26 -6.69
N GLY A 259 -2.48 -18.26 -6.97
CA GLY A 259 -3.43 -17.73 -6.02
C GLY A 259 -4.34 -18.81 -5.43
N THR A 260 -4.86 -19.72 -6.27
CA THR A 260 -5.67 -20.85 -5.81
C THR A 260 -4.90 -21.75 -4.84
N SER A 261 -3.63 -22.07 -5.10
CA SER A 261 -2.81 -22.90 -4.22
C SER A 261 -2.48 -22.22 -2.87
N HIS A 262 -2.48 -20.90 -2.83
CA HIS A 262 -2.27 -20.10 -1.62
C HIS A 262 -3.57 -19.59 -0.97
N GLY A 263 -4.75 -19.92 -1.53
CA GLY A 263 -6.05 -19.44 -1.03
C GLY A 263 -6.22 -17.91 -1.13
N CYS A 264 -5.63 -17.28 -2.15
CA CYS A 264 -5.67 -15.83 -2.34
C CYS A 264 -5.91 -15.43 -3.80
N SER A 265 -6.07 -14.12 -4.06
CA SER A 265 -6.27 -13.60 -5.42
C SER A 265 -4.96 -13.51 -6.21
N ALA A 266 -5.05 -13.42 -7.54
CA ALA A 266 -3.95 -13.12 -8.45
C ALA A 266 -3.25 -11.80 -8.08
N ALA A 267 -4.01 -10.79 -7.65
CA ALA A 267 -3.47 -9.51 -7.17
C ALA A 267 -2.56 -9.69 -5.94
N ALA A 268 -3.00 -10.50 -4.96
CA ALA A 268 -2.20 -10.78 -3.77
C ALA A 268 -0.89 -11.50 -4.12
N VAL A 269 -0.90 -12.44 -5.06
CA VAL A 269 0.32 -13.12 -5.57
C VAL A 269 1.26 -12.12 -6.23
N ALA A 270 0.75 -11.26 -7.13
CA ALA A 270 1.56 -10.28 -7.83
C ALA A 270 2.20 -9.27 -6.86
N LEU A 271 1.45 -8.78 -5.88
CA LEU A 271 1.96 -7.87 -4.85
C LEU A 271 2.97 -8.54 -3.93
N ALA A 272 2.72 -9.79 -3.49
CA ALA A 272 3.65 -10.56 -2.70
C ALA A 272 4.99 -10.77 -3.44
N TRP A 273 4.93 -10.95 -4.77
CA TRP A 273 6.12 -11.01 -5.61
C TRP A 273 6.88 -9.68 -5.63
N VAL A 274 6.20 -8.55 -5.77
CA VAL A 274 6.85 -7.23 -5.77
C VAL A 274 7.60 -6.96 -4.47
N ILE A 275 7.00 -7.29 -3.32
CA ILE A 275 7.58 -7.02 -2.00
C ILE A 275 8.48 -8.15 -1.46
N ARG A 276 8.76 -9.20 -2.26
CA ARG A 276 9.46 -10.41 -1.82
C ARG A 276 10.87 -10.17 -1.28
N GLY A 277 11.55 -9.14 -1.82
CA GLY A 277 12.95 -8.84 -1.52
C GLY A 277 13.20 -8.04 -0.24
N GLY A 278 12.16 -7.54 0.42
CA GLY A 278 12.26 -6.81 1.71
C GLY A 278 12.73 -5.36 1.62
N ASN A 279 13.09 -4.85 0.43
CA ASN A 279 13.52 -3.46 0.20
C ASN A 279 12.66 -2.71 -0.84
N VAL A 280 11.46 -3.24 -1.13
CA VAL A 280 10.49 -2.64 -2.04
C VAL A 280 9.18 -2.38 -1.31
N ILE A 281 8.67 -1.17 -1.46
CA ILE A 281 7.35 -0.74 -0.99
C ILE A 281 6.42 -0.72 -2.20
N ALA A 282 5.39 -1.56 -2.25
CA ALA A 282 4.41 -1.53 -3.32
C ALA A 282 3.23 -0.61 -2.96
N ILE A 283 2.80 0.21 -3.92
CA ILE A 283 1.69 1.16 -3.74
C ILE A 283 0.57 0.91 -4.77
N PRO A 284 -0.17 -0.24 -4.67
CA PRO A 284 -1.32 -0.47 -5.52
C PRO A 284 -2.41 0.56 -5.27
N GLU A 285 -3.08 0.99 -6.34
CA GLU A 285 -4.27 1.85 -6.24
C GLU A 285 -5.53 0.99 -6.27
N SER A 286 -6.50 1.36 -5.44
CA SER A 286 -7.86 0.87 -5.56
C SER A 286 -8.87 1.81 -4.89
N GLY A 287 -9.95 2.15 -5.61
CA GLY A 287 -11.13 2.81 -5.07
C GLY A 287 -12.18 1.84 -4.52
N SER A 288 -11.88 0.53 -4.44
CA SER A 288 -12.79 -0.52 -3.97
C SER A 288 -12.30 -1.14 -2.66
N PRO A 289 -13.10 -1.09 -1.57
CA PRO A 289 -12.74 -1.75 -0.31
C PRO A 289 -12.53 -3.28 -0.45
N ALA A 290 -13.24 -3.92 -1.38
CA ALA A 290 -13.07 -5.35 -1.66
C ALA A 290 -11.69 -5.65 -2.23
N HIS A 291 -11.25 -4.90 -3.26
CA HIS A 291 -9.92 -5.07 -3.85
C HIS A 291 -8.79 -4.70 -2.86
N VAL A 292 -9.01 -3.70 -2.00
CA VAL A 292 -8.03 -3.36 -0.94
C VAL A 292 -7.84 -4.52 0.03
N LYS A 293 -8.94 -5.21 0.42
CA LYS A 293 -8.86 -6.42 1.26
C LYS A 293 -8.08 -7.54 0.57
N GLU A 294 -8.32 -7.76 -0.73
CA GLU A 294 -7.55 -8.74 -1.52
C GLU A 294 -6.07 -8.38 -1.59
N ASN A 295 -5.75 -7.11 -1.85
CA ASN A 295 -4.38 -6.63 -1.91
C ASN A 295 -3.63 -6.83 -0.58
N ALA A 296 -4.29 -6.57 0.55
CA ALA A 296 -3.70 -6.69 1.88
C ALA A 296 -3.27 -8.14 2.22
N VAL A 297 -3.90 -9.15 1.60
CA VAL A 297 -3.50 -10.56 1.77
C VAL A 297 -2.04 -10.79 1.37
N ALA A 298 -1.48 -9.96 0.47
CA ALA A 298 -0.09 -10.05 0.05
C ALA A 298 0.93 -9.98 1.21
N PHE A 299 0.58 -9.36 2.34
CA PHE A 299 1.44 -9.35 3.54
C PHE A 299 1.75 -10.77 4.05
N SER A 300 0.80 -11.70 3.90
CA SER A 300 0.89 -13.07 4.43
C SER A 300 1.31 -14.12 3.39
N VAL A 301 1.27 -13.80 2.09
CA VAL A 301 1.61 -14.76 1.04
C VAL A 301 3.13 -15.00 1.02
N ALA A 302 3.53 -16.23 1.28
CA ALA A 302 4.92 -16.68 1.14
C ALA A 302 5.06 -17.51 -0.14
N LEU A 303 5.57 -16.89 -1.21
CA LEU A 303 5.81 -17.58 -2.48
C LEU A 303 6.93 -18.61 -2.35
N THR A 304 6.67 -19.84 -2.82
CA THR A 304 7.66 -20.92 -2.84
C THR A 304 8.69 -20.70 -3.96
N PRO A 305 9.85 -21.37 -3.92
CA PRO A 305 10.79 -21.35 -5.04
C PRO A 305 10.17 -21.79 -6.37
N ARG A 306 9.23 -22.75 -6.32
CA ARG A 306 8.48 -23.22 -7.50
C ARG A 306 7.57 -22.13 -8.05
N ASP A 307 6.86 -21.37 -7.18
CA ASP A 307 6.02 -20.25 -7.61
C ASP A 307 6.87 -19.18 -8.31
N LEU A 308 8.03 -18.84 -7.73
CA LEU A 308 8.95 -17.86 -8.32
C LEU A 308 9.45 -18.29 -9.69
N GLN A 309 9.87 -19.57 -9.84
CA GLN A 309 10.26 -20.11 -11.15
C GLN A 309 9.12 -20.07 -12.18
N THR A 310 7.91 -20.40 -11.75
CA THR A 310 6.73 -20.35 -12.60
C THR A 310 6.39 -18.93 -13.04
N LEU A 311 6.49 -17.95 -12.11
CA LEU A 311 6.29 -16.52 -12.41
C LEU A 311 7.39 -15.98 -13.32
N ASP A 312 8.66 -16.36 -13.13
CA ASP A 312 9.76 -15.95 -13.98
C ASP A 312 9.62 -16.49 -15.41
N ALA A 313 9.07 -17.69 -15.59
CA ALA A 313 8.77 -18.26 -16.90
C ALA A 313 7.58 -17.55 -17.59
N ALA A 314 6.54 -17.18 -16.82
CA ALA A 314 5.35 -16.52 -17.36
C ALA A 314 5.60 -15.01 -17.64
N PHE A 315 6.45 -14.38 -16.85
CA PHE A 315 6.79 -12.96 -16.92
C PHE A 315 8.33 -12.80 -17.03
N PRO A 316 8.93 -13.10 -18.18
CA PRO A 316 10.37 -13.04 -18.32
C PRO A 316 10.89 -11.62 -18.02
N GLY A 317 11.90 -11.52 -17.18
CA GLY A 317 12.58 -10.27 -16.86
C GLY A 317 13.29 -9.68 -18.08
N ALA A 318 13.86 -8.49 -17.93
CA ALA A 318 14.59 -7.77 -18.98
C ALA A 318 15.76 -8.59 -19.62
N PHE A 319 16.10 -9.76 -19.07
CA PHE A 319 17.15 -10.67 -19.53
C PHE A 319 16.62 -11.83 -20.39
N GLY A 320 15.30 -11.98 -20.56
CA GLY A 320 14.66 -13.11 -21.25
C GLY A 320 14.19 -12.85 -22.67
N ALA A 321 14.46 -11.70 -23.25
CA ALA A 321 14.18 -11.40 -24.65
C ALA A 321 15.50 -11.29 -25.43
N ASN A 322 16.07 -12.43 -25.88
CA ASN A 322 16.96 -12.52 -27.02
C ASN A 322 16.15 -12.87 -28.26
#